data_059de95b02fd482e76e682cdb42cd71a
#
_entry.id   059de95b02fd482e76e682cdb42cd71a
#
_cell.length_a   1.000
_cell.length_b   1.000
_cell.length_c   1.000
_cell.angle_alpha   90.00
_cell.angle_beta   90.00
_cell.angle_gamma   90.00
#
_symmetry.space_group_name_H-M   'P 1'
#
loop_
_entity.id
_entity.type
_entity.pdbx_description
1 polymer ?
#
loop_
_entity_poly.entity_id
_entity_poly.type
_entity_poly.pdbx_seq_one_letter_code
_entity_poly.pdbx_strand_id
1 'polypeptide(L)'
;MDVFETEISFPADEPFFRGHYPGNPVTPGVILVDRAVKAAERMIGCGVSLKGMKKVKFSRSVFPDEAVALKLERKGEGEISYSFSKDGTLCASGILVFSLCV
;
A
#
# COMPACT_ATOMS: atom_id res chain seq x y z
N MET A 1 17.18 -9.08 1.82
CA MET A 1 16.19 -8.89 2.91
C MET A 1 14.81 -9.15 2.38
N ASP A 2 14.05 -9.92 3.11
CA ASP A 2 12.72 -10.33 2.66
C ASP A 2 11.60 -9.50 3.28
N VAL A 3 11.92 -8.61 4.18
CA VAL A 3 10.94 -7.77 4.88
C VAL A 3 11.35 -6.30 4.79
N PHE A 4 10.39 -5.44 4.52
CA PHE A 4 10.59 -3.99 4.46
C PHE A 4 9.44 -3.33 5.23
N GLU A 5 9.77 -2.43 6.13
CA GLU A 5 8.78 -1.70 6.92
C GLU A 5 9.03 -0.21 6.81
N THR A 6 7.96 0.55 6.68
CA THR A 6 8.03 2.01 6.64
C THR A 6 6.72 2.57 7.17
N GLU A 7 6.73 3.86 7.46
CA GLU A 7 5.53 4.56 7.88
C GLU A 7 5.20 5.60 6.81
N ILE A 8 3.93 5.69 6.45
CA ILE A 8 3.48 6.66 5.45
C ILE A 8 2.22 7.35 5.95
N SER A 9 1.97 8.53 5.39
CA SER A 9 0.73 9.25 5.63
C SER A 9 0.29 9.91 4.32
N PHE A 10 -0.98 10.28 4.27
CA PHE A 10 -1.56 10.89 3.08
C PHE A 10 -2.04 12.28 3.45
N PRO A 11 -1.30 13.34 3.05
CA PRO A 11 -1.67 14.71 3.40
C PRO A 11 -3.07 15.06 2.92
N ALA A 12 -3.79 15.84 3.72
CA ALA A 12 -5.17 16.20 3.42
C ALA A 12 -5.32 16.99 2.13
N ASP A 13 -4.25 17.66 1.66
CA ASP A 13 -4.29 18.44 0.43
C ASP A 13 -4.01 17.63 -0.83
N GLU A 14 -3.82 16.32 -0.70
CA GLU A 14 -3.66 15.46 -1.88
C GLU A 14 -4.88 15.52 -2.78
N PRO A 15 -4.69 15.63 -4.11
CA PRO A 15 -5.82 15.78 -5.03
C PRO A 15 -6.85 14.65 -4.98
N PHE A 16 -6.45 13.44 -4.62
CA PHE A 16 -7.38 12.32 -4.60
C PHE A 16 -8.43 12.41 -3.49
N PHE A 17 -8.26 13.33 -2.53
CA PHE A 17 -9.28 13.57 -1.53
C PHE A 17 -10.37 14.53 -2.02
N ARG A 18 -10.11 15.27 -3.11
CA ARG A 18 -11.05 16.25 -3.62
C ARG A 18 -12.19 15.56 -4.39
N GLY A 19 -13.42 15.95 -4.09
CA GLY A 19 -14.58 15.41 -4.78
C GLY A 19 -14.95 13.99 -4.39
N HIS A 20 -14.20 13.36 -3.49
CA HIS A 20 -14.52 12.04 -2.97
C HIS A 20 -15.05 12.19 -1.55
N TYR A 21 -16.23 11.64 -1.30
CA TYR A 21 -16.83 11.59 0.04
C TYR A 21 -16.78 12.94 0.75
N PRO A 22 -17.49 13.97 0.23
CA PRO A 22 -17.51 15.29 0.87
C PRO A 22 -17.90 15.18 2.35
N GLY A 23 -17.09 15.76 3.23
CA GLY A 23 -17.30 15.68 4.66
C GLY A 23 -16.78 14.42 5.33
N ASN A 24 -16.30 13.45 4.56
CA ASN A 24 -15.75 12.21 5.10
C ASN A 24 -14.67 11.65 4.17
N PRO A 25 -13.55 12.36 4.02
CA PRO A 25 -12.51 11.93 3.08
C PRO A 25 -11.82 10.66 3.58
N VAL A 26 -11.67 9.69 2.68
CA VAL A 26 -10.91 8.48 2.96
C VAL A 26 -9.93 8.24 1.82
N THR A 27 -8.80 7.60 2.12
CA THR A 27 -7.82 7.27 1.09
C THR A 27 -8.38 6.13 0.24
N PRO A 28 -8.51 6.33 -1.09
CA PRO A 28 -8.98 5.27 -1.97
C PRO A 28 -8.08 4.04 -1.92
N GLY A 29 -8.68 2.86 -1.98
CA GLY A 29 -7.91 1.61 -1.95
C GLY A 29 -6.85 1.51 -3.02
N VAL A 30 -7.13 2.05 -4.23
CA VAL A 30 -6.16 2.04 -5.31
C VAL A 30 -4.89 2.83 -4.97
N ILE A 31 -5.02 3.87 -4.15
CA ILE A 31 -3.86 4.66 -3.71
C ILE A 31 -3.02 3.84 -2.73
N LEU A 32 -3.65 3.07 -1.85
CA LEU A 32 -2.92 2.19 -0.94
C LEU A 32 -2.11 1.16 -1.73
N VAL A 33 -2.71 0.56 -2.75
CA VAL A 33 -2.00 -0.39 -3.61
C VAL A 33 -0.84 0.28 -4.33
N ASP A 34 -1.05 1.50 -4.86
CA ASP A 34 0.01 2.25 -5.53
C ASP A 34 1.20 2.50 -4.61
N ARG A 35 0.94 2.86 -3.37
CA ARG A 35 2.01 3.09 -2.40
C ARG A 35 2.73 1.79 -2.04
N ALA A 36 1.99 0.67 -1.98
CA ALA A 36 2.61 -0.63 -1.74
C ALA A 36 3.54 -1.01 -2.88
N VAL A 37 3.14 -0.77 -4.14
CA VAL A 37 3.99 -1.03 -5.31
C VAL A 37 5.27 -0.17 -5.26
N LYS A 38 5.13 1.12 -4.94
CA LYS A 38 6.29 2.01 -4.86
C LYS A 38 7.24 1.59 -3.75
N ALA A 39 6.71 1.15 -2.62
CA ALA A 39 7.55 0.65 -1.54
C ALA A 39 8.24 -0.67 -1.94
N ALA A 40 7.55 -1.52 -2.70
CA ALA A 40 8.15 -2.75 -3.21
C ALA A 40 9.33 -2.44 -4.13
N GLU A 41 9.22 -1.41 -4.96
CA GLU A 41 10.32 -0.98 -5.82
C GLU A 41 11.52 -0.52 -5.00
N ARG A 42 11.26 0.18 -3.90
CA ARG A 42 12.34 0.60 -2.99
C ARG A 42 13.00 -0.61 -2.32
N MET A 43 12.20 -1.58 -1.90
CA MET A 43 12.70 -2.79 -1.25
C MET A 43 13.58 -3.62 -2.20
N ILE A 44 13.16 -3.76 -3.44
CA ILE A 44 13.85 -4.56 -4.45
C ILE A 44 15.02 -3.79 -5.07
N GLY A 45 14.88 -2.48 -5.22
CA GLY A 45 15.90 -1.63 -5.82
C GLY A 45 15.76 -1.42 -7.31
N CYS A 46 14.64 -1.80 -7.89
CA CYS A 46 14.36 -1.56 -9.31
C CYS A 46 12.86 -1.50 -9.54
N GLY A 47 12.46 -1.10 -10.74
CA GLY A 47 11.05 -1.01 -11.08
C GLY A 47 10.38 -2.37 -11.13
N VAL A 48 9.10 -2.41 -10.81
CA VAL A 48 8.29 -3.61 -10.90
C VAL A 48 7.09 -3.36 -11.81
N SER A 49 6.71 -4.40 -12.53
CA SER A 49 5.50 -4.39 -13.34
C SER A 49 4.46 -5.24 -12.61
N LEU A 50 3.39 -4.61 -12.16
CA LEU A 50 2.34 -5.30 -11.43
C LEU A 50 1.54 -6.17 -12.41
N LYS A 51 1.47 -7.47 -12.15
CA LYS A 51 0.76 -8.42 -12.99
C LYS A 51 -0.62 -8.78 -12.45
N GLY A 52 -0.81 -8.61 -11.16
CA GLY A 52 -2.09 -8.90 -10.53
C GLY A 52 -1.99 -8.78 -9.03
N MET A 53 -3.08 -9.10 -8.37
CA MET A 53 -3.14 -9.06 -6.90
C MET A 53 -3.99 -10.22 -6.42
N LYS A 54 -3.65 -10.71 -5.23
CA LYS A 54 -4.38 -11.80 -4.58
C LYS A 54 -4.77 -11.39 -3.17
N LYS A 55 -5.87 -11.94 -2.68
CA LYS A 55 -6.29 -11.81 -1.28
C LYS A 55 -6.37 -10.37 -0.80
N VAL A 56 -6.83 -9.49 -1.67
CA VAL A 56 -6.95 -8.07 -1.36
C VAL A 56 -8.09 -7.85 -0.37
N LYS A 57 -7.80 -7.17 0.74
CA LYS A 57 -8.79 -6.85 1.77
C LYS A 57 -8.63 -5.40 2.21
N PHE A 58 -9.76 -4.73 2.40
CA PHE A 58 -9.80 -3.39 2.97
C PHE A 58 -10.68 -3.48 4.22
N SER A 59 -10.05 -3.46 5.38
CA SER A 59 -10.72 -3.69 6.66
C SER A 59 -11.10 -2.42 7.38
N ARG A 60 -10.29 -1.35 7.22
CA ARG A 60 -10.54 -0.06 7.87
C ARG A 60 -10.11 1.05 6.93
N SER A 61 -10.81 2.18 7.02
CA SER A 61 -10.46 3.36 6.23
C SER A 61 -9.19 4.01 6.75
N VAL A 62 -8.41 4.56 5.83
CA VAL A 62 -7.24 5.38 6.13
C VAL A 62 -7.62 6.82 5.81
N PHE A 63 -7.56 7.69 6.81
CA PHE A 63 -7.97 9.09 6.69
C PHE A 63 -6.79 10.00 6.42
N PRO A 64 -7.05 11.23 5.94
CA PRO A 64 -5.96 12.19 5.72
C PRO A 64 -5.14 12.41 6.98
N ASP A 65 -3.84 12.59 6.80
CA ASP A 65 -2.88 12.90 7.87
C ASP A 65 -2.70 11.81 8.92
N GLU A 66 -3.31 10.65 8.74
CA GLU A 66 -3.05 9.53 9.63
C GLU A 66 -1.77 8.80 9.21
N ALA A 67 -0.91 8.52 10.18
CA ALA A 67 0.28 7.71 9.93
C ALA A 67 -0.10 6.23 9.97
N VAL A 68 0.28 5.49 8.95
CA VAL A 68 0.04 4.05 8.91
C VAL A 68 1.36 3.33 8.67
N ALA A 69 1.50 2.17 9.27
CA ALA A 69 2.67 1.32 9.08
C ALA A 69 2.44 0.43 7.86
N LEU A 70 3.37 0.47 6.93
CA LEU A 70 3.35 -0.41 5.76
C LEU A 70 4.43 -1.46 5.92
N LYS A 71 4.05 -2.72 5.88
CA LYS A 71 4.97 -3.83 5.95
C LYS A 71 4.87 -4.64 4.66
N LEU A 72 6.02 -4.91 4.06
CA LEU A 72 6.13 -5.76 2.88
C LEU A 72 6.93 -6.99 3.25
N GLU A 73 6.50 -8.14 2.74
CA GLU A 73 7.24 -9.38 2.93
C GLU A 73 7.26 -10.16 1.63
N ARG A 74 8.46 -10.53 1.19
CA ARG A 74 8.61 -11.29 -0.04
C ARG A 74 8.20 -12.73 0.21
N LYS A 75 7.29 -13.24 -0.63
CA LYS A 75 6.73 -14.59 -0.49
C LYS A 75 7.29 -15.59 -1.50
N GLY A 76 8.13 -15.14 -2.40
CA GLY A 76 8.72 -15.96 -3.44
C GLY A 76 9.08 -15.09 -4.62
N GLU A 77 9.43 -15.72 -5.74
CA GLU A 77 9.69 -14.96 -6.94
C GLU A 77 8.39 -14.39 -7.48
N GLY A 78 8.32 -13.08 -7.59
CA GLY A 78 7.16 -12.42 -8.16
C GLY A 78 5.99 -12.22 -7.23
N GLU A 79 6.14 -12.47 -5.93
CA GLU A 79 5.06 -12.20 -4.97
C GLU A 79 5.58 -11.50 -3.73
N ILE A 80 4.88 -10.42 -3.35
CA ILE A 80 5.16 -9.67 -2.12
C ILE A 80 3.83 -9.44 -1.41
N SER A 81 3.74 -9.84 -0.15
CA SER A 81 2.57 -9.49 0.65
C SER A 81 2.76 -8.08 1.20
N TYR A 82 1.66 -7.34 1.33
CA TYR A 82 1.67 -6.02 1.95
C TYR A 82 0.60 -5.93 3.01
N SER A 83 0.85 -5.10 4.02
CA SER A 83 -0.16 -4.78 5.00
C SER A 83 0.01 -3.34 5.47
N PHE A 84 -1.12 -2.65 5.60
CA PHE A 84 -1.18 -1.33 6.21
C PHE A 84 -1.87 -1.47 7.54
N SER A 85 -1.27 -0.96 8.60
CA SER A 85 -1.88 -1.01 9.91
C SER A 85 -1.70 0.32 10.63
N LYS A 86 -2.64 0.59 11.54
CA LYS A 86 -2.63 1.78 12.37
C LYS A 86 -2.83 1.35 13.81
N ASP A 87 -1.90 1.72 14.69
CA ASP A 87 -1.94 1.37 16.11
C ASP A 87 -2.16 -0.14 16.32
N GLY A 88 -1.49 -0.95 15.50
CA GLY A 88 -1.58 -2.39 15.60
C GLY A 88 -2.82 -3.01 14.97
N THR A 89 -3.71 -2.20 14.39
CA THR A 89 -4.92 -2.69 13.75
C THR A 89 -4.78 -2.67 12.23
N LEU A 90 -5.04 -3.81 11.60
CA LEU A 90 -4.93 -3.95 10.16
C LEU A 90 -5.96 -3.09 9.45
N CYS A 91 -5.51 -2.30 8.48
CA CYS A 91 -6.39 -1.47 7.65
C CYS A 91 -6.58 -2.08 6.26
N ALA A 92 -5.51 -2.58 5.66
CA ALA A 92 -5.57 -3.18 4.33
C ALA A 92 -4.45 -4.19 4.18
N SER A 93 -4.67 -5.18 3.33
CA SER A 93 -3.65 -6.19 3.06
C SER A 93 -3.88 -6.83 1.70
N GLY A 94 -2.87 -7.52 1.20
CA GLY A 94 -2.96 -8.25 -0.05
C GLY A 94 -1.61 -8.81 -0.45
N ILE A 95 -1.59 -9.43 -1.63
CA ILE A 95 -0.38 -9.96 -2.22
C ILE A 95 -0.26 -9.34 -3.61
N LEU A 96 0.90 -8.72 -3.89
CA LEU A 96 1.22 -8.20 -5.21
C LEU A 96 1.89 -9.29 -6.02
N VAL A 97 1.40 -9.52 -7.23
CA VAL A 97 2.03 -10.43 -8.19
C VAL A 97 2.70 -9.54 -9.24
N PHE A 98 3.99 -9.70 -9.44
CA PHE A 98 4.76 -8.77 -10.26
C PHE A 98 5.89 -9.45 -11.01
N SER A 99 6.44 -8.72 -11.99
CA SER A 99 7.71 -9.07 -12.60
C SER A 99 8.63 -7.85 -12.52
N LEU A 100 9.93 -8.09 -12.56
CA LEU A 100 10.91 -7.01 -12.51
C LEU A 100 11.00 -6.33 -13.88
N CYS A 101 11.09 -5.01 -13.84
CA CYS A 101 11.39 -4.22 -15.05
C CYS A 101 12.90 -4.15 -15.20
N VAL A 102 13.38 -4.75 -16.26
CA VAL A 102 14.82 -4.77 -16.54
C VAL A 102 15.16 -3.71 -17.57
#